data_fe13ef1febae284e96044a381217b3e3
#
_entry.id   fe13ef1febae284e96044a381217b3e3
#
_cell.length_a   1.000
_cell.length_b   1.000
_cell.length_c   1.000
_cell.angle_alpha   90.00
_cell.angle_beta   90.00
_cell.angle_gamma   90.00
#
_symmetry.space_group_name_H-M   'P 1'
#
loop_
_entity.id
_entity.type
_entity.pdbx_description
1 polymer ?
#
loop_
_entity_poly.entity_id
_entity_poly.type
_entity_poly.pdbx_seq_one_letter_code
_entity_poly.pdbx_strand_id
1 'polypeptide(L)'
;MTPSAAETQGLVRADKHPKSTRYGRQNPISERWNSEEQLVAWRAAWADVSNRYLERAGREERIDHRSNTAQGIDEIPTIHEGVAAQALERKGIISDRCEINRQIKADNALLRELKAEIKKLAALVARTVPAIAEGLERLRSRVLIYCYQLSHICSGKSHIQKSLAVWKPELERYTGLVQQIKAKSKERKTLVAEKKELPIYHVKRHKALAVRIAELTEDLEELRFEKALLLQKFEYAEDAGAEAFRKDIATMEACLKKLETREQKYSVELDKALTEYAELKAQAADFDPVELYKARQVIRPAQEKAAEQQLEDAMHEKPSLIMLLSAKQETSHLLGADAEERQARQLIMHRNQEQYRNSLSKRKRNDPER
;
A
#
# COMPACT_ATOMS: atom_id res chain seq x y z
N MET A 1 45.18 -14.99 -19.29
CA MET A 1 45.24 -16.46 -19.51
C MET A 1 44.04 -16.84 -20.36
N THR A 2 44.29 -17.30 -21.55
CA THR A 2 43.22 -17.82 -22.42
C THR A 2 42.84 -19.22 -21.91
N PRO A 3 41.54 -19.50 -21.72
CA PRO A 3 41.11 -20.84 -21.28
C PRO A 3 41.56 -21.91 -22.29
N SER A 4 41.87 -23.11 -21.82
CA SER A 4 42.27 -24.21 -22.66
C SER A 4 41.17 -24.57 -23.67
N ALA A 5 41.53 -25.13 -24.82
CA ALA A 5 40.56 -25.49 -25.85
C ALA A 5 39.50 -26.49 -25.34
N ALA A 6 39.85 -27.32 -24.37
CA ALA A 6 38.93 -28.26 -23.73
C ALA A 6 37.89 -27.53 -22.80
N GLU A 7 38.35 -26.52 -22.07
CA GLU A 7 37.48 -25.68 -21.25
C GLU A 7 36.53 -24.83 -22.11
N THR A 8 37.03 -24.29 -23.24
CA THR A 8 36.23 -23.52 -24.17
C THR A 8 35.17 -24.40 -24.85
N GLN A 9 35.51 -25.65 -25.22
CA GLN A 9 34.53 -26.58 -25.78
C GLN A 9 33.45 -27.00 -24.76
N GLY A 10 33.83 -27.19 -23.51
CA GLY A 10 32.88 -27.46 -22.41
C GLY A 10 31.90 -26.29 -22.19
N LEU A 11 32.41 -25.07 -22.17
CA LEU A 11 31.62 -23.86 -22.02
C LEU A 11 30.66 -23.63 -23.21
N VAL A 12 31.15 -23.76 -24.45
CA VAL A 12 30.32 -23.60 -25.66
C VAL A 12 29.22 -24.66 -25.74
N ARG A 13 29.48 -25.87 -25.27
CA ARG A 13 28.47 -26.94 -25.24
C ARG A 13 27.43 -26.72 -24.13
N ALA A 14 27.85 -26.21 -23.01
CA ALA A 14 26.98 -25.83 -21.89
C ALA A 14 26.08 -24.63 -22.27
N ASP A 15 26.60 -23.62 -22.94
CA ASP A 15 25.87 -22.47 -23.42
C ASP A 15 24.86 -22.79 -24.53
N LYS A 16 25.20 -23.73 -25.42
CA LYS A 16 24.28 -24.19 -26.46
C LYS A 16 23.08 -24.99 -25.94
N HIS A 17 23.20 -25.59 -24.77
CA HIS A 17 22.17 -26.43 -24.17
C HIS A 17 21.93 -26.11 -22.68
N PRO A 18 21.65 -24.83 -22.35
CA PRO A 18 21.66 -24.39 -20.95
C PRO A 18 20.55 -24.96 -20.07
N LYS A 19 19.56 -25.61 -20.61
CA LYS A 19 18.38 -26.12 -19.86
C LYS A 19 17.83 -27.41 -20.39
N SER A 20 18.65 -28.42 -20.56
CA SER A 20 18.07 -29.74 -20.79
C SER A 20 17.63 -30.36 -19.45
N THR A 21 16.46 -29.96 -18.95
CA THR A 21 15.75 -30.63 -17.86
C THR A 21 15.51 -32.12 -18.16
N ARG A 22 15.53 -32.50 -19.42
CA ARG A 22 15.39 -33.88 -19.89
C ARG A 22 16.52 -34.80 -19.44
N TYR A 23 17.66 -34.25 -19.08
CA TYR A 23 18.84 -35.03 -18.69
C TYR A 23 19.37 -34.72 -17.27
N GLY A 24 18.62 -33.97 -16.47
CA GLY A 24 18.93 -33.74 -15.06
C GLY A 24 20.24 -32.99 -14.76
N ARG A 25 20.92 -32.45 -15.77
CA ARG A 25 22.14 -31.65 -15.58
C ARG A 25 21.84 -30.18 -15.84
N GLN A 26 21.91 -29.39 -14.78
CA GLN A 26 21.92 -27.94 -14.91
C GLN A 26 23.31 -27.50 -15.37
N ASN A 27 23.36 -26.48 -16.24
CA ASN A 27 24.62 -25.87 -16.63
C ASN A 27 25.18 -25.07 -15.43
N PRO A 28 26.39 -25.41 -14.91
CA PRO A 28 26.97 -24.70 -13.77
C PRO A 28 27.12 -23.18 -13.99
N ILE A 29 27.35 -22.77 -15.24
CA ILE A 29 27.41 -21.34 -15.61
C ILE A 29 26.03 -20.72 -15.47
N SER A 30 24.98 -21.37 -15.95
CA SER A 30 23.62 -20.89 -15.84
C SER A 30 23.15 -20.86 -14.37
N GLU A 31 23.51 -21.83 -13.56
CA GLU A 31 23.24 -21.81 -12.11
C GLU A 31 23.92 -20.63 -11.44
N ARG A 32 25.21 -20.44 -11.70
CA ARG A 32 25.95 -19.30 -11.15
C ARG A 32 25.34 -17.96 -11.57
N TRP A 33 24.99 -17.83 -12.85
CA TRP A 33 24.43 -16.57 -13.39
C TRP A 33 23.00 -16.29 -12.88
N ASN A 34 22.26 -17.33 -12.55
CA ASN A 34 20.92 -17.21 -11.99
C ASN A 34 20.90 -17.25 -10.46
N SER A 35 22.07 -17.35 -9.81
CA SER A 35 22.13 -17.33 -8.35
C SER A 35 21.81 -15.92 -7.81
N GLU A 36 21.19 -15.87 -6.64
CA GLU A 36 20.88 -14.63 -5.96
C GLU A 36 22.15 -13.85 -5.60
N GLU A 37 23.20 -14.54 -5.23
CA GLU A 37 24.53 -13.98 -4.93
C GLU A 37 25.13 -13.27 -6.13
N GLN A 38 25.03 -13.85 -7.31
CA GLN A 38 25.53 -13.25 -8.55
C GLN A 38 24.71 -12.03 -8.94
N LEU A 39 23.39 -12.06 -8.72
CA LEU A 39 22.52 -10.91 -8.96
C LEU A 39 22.88 -9.73 -8.04
N VAL A 40 23.15 -10.01 -6.77
CA VAL A 40 23.60 -8.99 -5.80
C VAL A 40 24.97 -8.43 -6.21
N ALA A 41 25.91 -9.30 -6.61
CA ALA A 41 27.22 -8.88 -7.08
C ALA A 41 27.14 -7.96 -8.32
N TRP A 42 26.27 -8.27 -9.27
CA TRP A 42 26.06 -7.42 -10.44
C TRP A 42 25.44 -6.06 -10.09
N ARG A 43 24.47 -6.06 -9.21
CA ARG A 43 23.87 -4.80 -8.73
C ARG A 43 24.89 -3.93 -8.02
N ALA A 44 25.76 -4.53 -7.20
CA ALA A 44 26.85 -3.83 -6.54
C ALA A 44 27.84 -3.24 -7.55
N ALA A 45 28.32 -4.05 -8.49
CA ALA A 45 29.26 -3.61 -9.53
C ALA A 45 28.64 -2.50 -10.41
N TRP A 46 27.36 -2.60 -10.75
CA TRP A 46 26.67 -1.55 -11.50
C TRP A 46 26.56 -0.25 -10.71
N ALA A 47 26.22 -0.32 -9.41
CA ALA A 47 26.17 0.84 -8.54
C ALA A 47 27.55 1.52 -8.45
N ASP A 48 28.63 0.76 -8.29
CA ASP A 48 29.99 1.27 -8.22
C ASP A 48 30.42 1.99 -9.51
N VAL A 49 30.11 1.40 -10.66
CA VAL A 49 30.39 2.03 -11.95
C VAL A 49 29.60 3.32 -12.10
N SER A 50 28.30 3.28 -11.81
CA SER A 50 27.42 4.44 -11.91
C SER A 50 27.87 5.57 -10.99
N ASN A 51 28.25 5.26 -9.75
CA ASN A 51 28.73 6.25 -8.79
C ASN A 51 30.03 6.92 -9.21
N ARG A 52 30.94 6.16 -9.85
CA ARG A 52 32.16 6.76 -10.46
C ARG A 52 31.84 7.75 -11.58
N TYR A 53 30.82 7.47 -12.40
CA TYR A 53 30.40 8.40 -13.44
C TYR A 53 29.69 9.63 -12.85
N LEU A 54 28.85 9.46 -11.83
CA LEU A 54 28.19 10.56 -11.13
C LEU A 54 29.23 11.50 -10.46
N GLU A 55 30.25 10.92 -9.84
CA GLU A 55 31.35 11.66 -9.24
C GLU A 55 32.15 12.47 -10.30
N ARG A 56 32.48 11.86 -11.44
CA ARG A 56 33.14 12.56 -12.55
C ARG A 56 32.28 13.68 -13.13
N ALA A 57 30.96 13.54 -13.07
CA ALA A 57 30.00 14.55 -13.52
C ALA A 57 29.72 15.62 -12.45
N GLY A 58 30.40 15.58 -11.29
CA GLY A 58 30.21 16.54 -10.18
C GLY A 58 28.84 16.42 -9.51
N ARG A 59 28.17 15.26 -9.63
CA ARG A 59 26.89 15.02 -8.98
C ARG A 59 27.11 14.48 -7.57
N GLU A 60 26.25 14.93 -6.64
CA GLU A 60 26.28 14.47 -5.23
C GLU A 60 25.48 13.18 -5.02
N GLU A 61 24.54 12.90 -5.93
CA GLU A 61 23.70 11.72 -5.86
C GLU A 61 24.53 10.44 -5.92
N ARG A 62 24.15 9.43 -5.15
CA ARG A 62 24.78 8.11 -5.14
C ARG A 62 23.72 7.03 -5.23
N ILE A 63 24.03 5.96 -5.95
CA ILE A 63 23.20 4.78 -6.11
C ILE A 63 23.68 3.72 -5.13
N ASP A 64 22.77 3.17 -4.35
CA ASP A 64 23.01 2.01 -3.49
C ASP A 64 22.23 0.82 -4.06
N HIS A 65 22.88 -0.32 -4.19
CA HIS A 65 22.29 -1.55 -4.74
C HIS A 65 21.43 -2.33 -3.74
N ARG A 66 21.56 -2.01 -2.44
CA ARG A 66 20.83 -2.68 -1.37
C ARG A 66 19.35 -2.29 -1.37
N SER A 67 18.52 -3.16 -0.82
CA SER A 67 17.11 -2.82 -0.60
C SER A 67 16.95 -1.67 0.41
N ASN A 68 15.86 -0.92 0.35
CA ASN A 68 15.55 0.14 1.31
C ASN A 68 15.64 -0.36 2.76
N THR A 69 15.15 -1.57 3.02
CA THR A 69 15.21 -2.21 4.34
C THR A 69 16.66 -2.45 4.79
N ALA A 70 17.52 -2.91 3.89
CA ALA A 70 18.94 -3.15 4.19
C ALA A 70 19.74 -1.84 4.35
N GLN A 71 19.26 -0.75 3.79
CA GLN A 71 19.80 0.60 3.97
C GLN A 71 19.27 1.28 5.23
N GLY A 72 18.32 0.69 5.93
CA GLY A 72 17.62 1.32 7.06
C GLY A 72 16.65 2.44 6.63
N ILE A 73 16.23 2.42 5.37
CA ILE A 73 15.26 3.36 4.82
C ILE A 73 13.85 2.74 4.97
N ASP A 74 12.98 3.40 5.73
CA ASP A 74 11.62 2.91 5.98
C ASP A 74 10.66 3.14 4.80
N GLU A 75 11.14 3.69 3.69
CA GLU A 75 10.33 3.92 2.51
C GLU A 75 9.98 2.60 1.81
N ILE A 76 8.72 2.50 1.39
CA ILE A 76 8.24 1.32 0.67
C ILE A 76 8.64 1.43 -0.80
N PRO A 77 9.30 0.42 -1.39
CA PRO A 77 9.61 0.41 -2.82
C PRO A 77 8.33 0.32 -3.65
N THR A 78 8.31 1.04 -4.77
CA THR A 78 7.23 0.93 -5.76
C THR A 78 7.25 -0.45 -6.43
N ILE A 79 6.08 -0.92 -6.86
CA ILE A 79 5.94 -2.15 -7.63
C ILE A 79 6.11 -1.88 -9.12
N HIS A 80 6.53 -2.89 -9.90
CA HIS A 80 6.61 -2.76 -11.35
C HIS A 80 5.20 -2.66 -11.97
N GLU A 81 4.92 -1.56 -12.64
CA GLU A 81 3.60 -1.30 -13.24
C GLU A 81 3.34 -2.20 -14.46
N GLY A 82 4.34 -2.40 -15.28
CA GLY A 82 4.21 -3.14 -16.53
C GLY A 82 3.66 -2.28 -17.68
N VAL A 83 3.90 -2.75 -18.91
CA VAL A 83 3.52 -2.01 -20.13
C VAL A 83 2.01 -1.88 -20.28
N ALA A 84 1.26 -2.92 -19.87
CA ALA A 84 -0.20 -2.94 -20.00
C ALA A 84 -0.86 -1.89 -19.08
N ALA A 85 -0.42 -1.80 -17.80
CA ALA A 85 -0.94 -0.83 -16.87
C ALA A 85 -0.65 0.62 -17.31
N GLN A 86 0.57 0.88 -17.79
CA GLN A 86 0.94 2.19 -18.32
C GLN A 86 0.16 2.55 -19.60
N ALA A 87 -0.16 1.57 -20.43
CA ALA A 87 -0.96 1.79 -21.63
C ALA A 87 -2.42 2.14 -21.30
N LEU A 88 -2.98 1.56 -20.24
CA LEU A 88 -4.32 1.91 -19.71
C LEU A 88 -4.33 3.33 -19.16
N GLU A 89 -3.34 3.70 -18.35
CA GLU A 89 -3.20 5.07 -17.80
C GLU A 89 -3.11 6.14 -18.91
N ARG A 90 -2.36 5.86 -19.99
CA ARG A 90 -2.30 6.78 -21.15
C ARG A 90 -3.65 6.98 -21.84
N LYS A 91 -4.56 6.02 -21.70
CA LYS A 91 -5.93 6.10 -22.21
C LYS A 91 -6.92 6.72 -21.20
N GLY A 92 -6.44 7.17 -20.04
CA GLY A 92 -7.26 7.73 -18.98
C GLY A 92 -7.98 6.67 -18.12
N ILE A 93 -7.62 5.40 -18.25
CA ILE A 93 -8.19 4.31 -17.44
C ILE A 93 -7.24 4.06 -16.27
N ILE A 94 -7.75 4.22 -15.06
CA ILE A 94 -6.97 4.03 -13.83
C ILE A 94 -6.64 2.55 -13.68
N SER A 95 -5.35 2.25 -13.54
CA SER A 95 -4.85 0.90 -13.28
C SER A 95 -4.55 0.73 -11.79
N ASP A 96 -5.00 -0.36 -11.17
CA ASP A 96 -4.76 -0.67 -9.76
C ASP A 96 -3.26 -0.62 -9.39
N ARG A 97 -2.39 -1.06 -10.29
CA ARG A 97 -0.93 -1.04 -10.06
C ARG A 97 -0.37 0.37 -10.05
N CYS A 98 -0.84 1.22 -10.94
CA CYS A 98 -0.42 2.62 -10.98
C CYS A 98 -0.98 3.38 -9.78
N GLU A 99 -2.22 3.07 -9.37
CA GLU A 99 -2.84 3.64 -8.18
C GLU A 99 -2.08 3.27 -6.90
N ILE A 100 -1.73 1.99 -6.76
CA ILE A 100 -0.87 1.53 -5.65
C ILE A 100 0.46 2.28 -5.62
N ASN A 101 1.09 2.49 -6.77
CA ASN A 101 2.33 3.25 -6.84
C ASN A 101 2.15 4.73 -6.51
N ARG A 102 1.02 5.35 -6.86
CA ARG A 102 0.68 6.71 -6.45
C ARG A 102 0.53 6.79 -4.94
N GLN A 103 -0.18 5.84 -4.34
CA GLN A 103 -0.33 5.75 -2.89
C GLN A 103 1.02 5.54 -2.20
N ILE A 104 1.86 4.60 -2.70
CA ILE A 104 3.21 4.37 -2.15
C ILE A 104 4.05 5.66 -2.20
N LYS A 105 4.03 6.38 -3.31
CA LYS A 105 4.79 7.64 -3.46
C LYS A 105 4.28 8.72 -2.51
N ALA A 106 2.95 8.85 -2.41
CA ALA A 106 2.31 9.79 -1.49
C ALA A 106 2.68 9.50 -0.04
N ASP A 107 2.59 8.23 0.38
CA ASP A 107 2.92 7.83 1.74
C ASP A 107 4.41 7.98 2.07
N ASN A 108 5.30 7.70 1.12
CA ASN A 108 6.73 7.90 1.31
C ASN A 108 7.08 9.40 1.42
N ALA A 109 6.40 10.27 0.65
CA ALA A 109 6.55 11.70 0.76
C ALA A 109 6.13 12.19 2.15
N LEU A 110 4.95 11.75 2.60
CA LEU A 110 4.44 12.06 3.93
C LEU A 110 5.37 11.57 5.04
N LEU A 111 5.94 10.36 4.90
CA LEU A 111 6.90 9.81 5.87
C LEU A 111 8.15 10.68 5.99
N ARG A 112 8.68 11.20 4.86
CA ARG A 112 9.86 12.11 4.87
C ARG A 112 9.54 13.41 5.57
N GLU A 113 8.39 14.00 5.27
CA GLU A 113 7.97 15.25 5.91
C GLU A 113 7.80 15.08 7.42
N LEU A 114 7.16 13.98 7.83
CA LEU A 114 6.98 13.67 9.25
C LEU A 114 8.32 13.47 9.98
N LYS A 115 9.28 12.77 9.36
CA LYS A 115 10.62 12.62 9.94
C LYS A 115 11.37 13.97 10.06
N ALA A 116 11.21 14.84 9.07
CA ALA A 116 11.78 16.19 9.13
C ALA A 116 11.14 17.04 10.25
N GLU A 117 9.84 16.91 10.43
CA GLU A 117 9.10 17.56 11.52
C GLU A 117 9.54 17.05 12.91
N ILE A 118 9.75 15.74 13.08
CA ILE A 118 10.28 15.15 14.31
C ILE A 118 11.63 15.80 14.68
N LYS A 119 12.52 15.93 13.71
CA LYS A 119 13.85 16.51 13.93
C LYS A 119 13.77 17.98 14.33
N LYS A 120 12.84 18.73 13.77
CA LYS A 120 12.58 20.14 14.15
C LYS A 120 11.99 20.24 15.56
N LEU A 121 11.06 19.34 15.91
CA LEU A 121 10.43 19.32 17.23
C LEU A 121 11.43 19.06 18.37
N ALA A 122 12.37 18.16 18.18
CA ALA A 122 13.41 17.88 19.18
C ALA A 122 14.25 19.12 19.55
N ALA A 123 14.37 20.08 18.63
CA ALA A 123 15.08 21.33 18.87
C ALA A 123 14.25 22.43 19.60
N LEU A 124 12.91 22.28 19.57
CA LEU A 124 11.97 23.30 20.09
C LEU A 124 11.59 23.13 21.56
N VAL A 125 11.82 21.96 22.13
CA VAL A 125 11.30 21.52 23.45
C VAL A 125 11.75 22.41 24.65
N ALA A 126 12.68 23.30 24.48
CA ALA A 126 13.41 23.82 25.65
C ALA A 126 13.05 25.22 26.15
N ARG A 127 12.13 26.03 25.61
CA ARG A 127 12.33 27.46 25.94
C ARG A 127 11.14 28.34 26.34
N THR A 128 9.93 28.26 25.81
CA THR A 128 8.88 29.26 26.13
C THR A 128 7.46 28.71 25.92
N VAL A 129 6.47 29.31 26.57
CA VAL A 129 5.05 28.96 26.37
C VAL A 129 4.64 28.91 24.90
N PRO A 130 5.04 29.85 24.01
CA PRO A 130 4.76 29.75 22.60
C PRO A 130 5.43 28.54 21.94
N ALA A 131 6.66 28.20 22.30
CA ALA A 131 7.39 27.06 21.73
C ALA A 131 6.76 25.72 22.14
N ILE A 132 6.34 25.60 23.41
CA ILE A 132 5.62 24.43 23.91
C ILE A 132 4.25 24.32 23.24
N ALA A 133 3.52 25.42 23.11
CA ALA A 133 2.24 25.47 22.41
C ALA A 133 2.38 25.03 20.95
N GLU A 134 3.42 25.52 20.26
CA GLU A 134 3.73 25.11 18.89
C GLU A 134 4.08 23.64 18.80
N GLY A 135 4.89 23.12 19.73
CA GLY A 135 5.23 21.70 19.82
C GLY A 135 4.00 20.82 20.00
N LEU A 136 3.09 21.20 20.92
CA LEU A 136 1.85 20.46 21.15
C LEU A 136 0.92 20.47 19.95
N GLU A 137 0.75 21.61 19.27
CA GLU A 137 -0.11 21.69 18.10
C GLU A 137 0.51 20.99 16.87
N ARG A 138 1.82 20.97 16.73
CA ARG A 138 2.51 20.14 15.71
C ARG A 138 2.33 18.66 15.97
N LEU A 139 2.50 18.20 17.20
CA LEU A 139 2.26 16.81 17.56
C LEU A 139 0.79 16.43 17.35
N ARG A 140 -0.15 17.31 17.70
CA ARG A 140 -1.56 17.14 17.39
C ARG A 140 -1.80 16.97 15.89
N SER A 141 -1.16 17.81 15.07
CA SER A 141 -1.27 17.72 13.60
C SER A 141 -0.68 16.40 13.06
N ARG A 142 0.42 15.91 13.65
CA ARG A 142 0.98 14.60 13.31
C ARG A 142 0.02 13.47 13.67
N VAL A 143 -0.56 13.51 14.87
CA VAL A 143 -1.58 12.53 15.28
C VAL A 143 -2.76 12.56 14.32
N LEU A 144 -3.23 13.75 13.93
CA LEU A 144 -4.30 13.91 12.93
C LEU A 144 -3.94 13.23 11.59
N ILE A 145 -2.73 13.44 11.11
CA ILE A 145 -2.26 12.82 9.87
C ILE A 145 -2.21 11.30 10.00
N TYR A 146 -1.70 10.77 11.11
CA TYR A 146 -1.68 9.32 11.35
C TYR A 146 -3.09 8.71 11.45
N CYS A 147 -4.01 9.36 12.17
CA CYS A 147 -5.41 8.92 12.24
C CYS A 147 -6.05 8.89 10.85
N TYR A 148 -5.81 9.92 10.03
CA TYR A 148 -6.30 9.96 8.66
C TYR A 148 -5.71 8.83 7.81
N GLN A 149 -4.39 8.62 7.86
CA GLN A 149 -3.71 7.57 7.11
C GLN A 149 -4.17 6.16 7.53
N LEU A 150 -4.32 5.91 8.82
CA LEU A 150 -4.84 4.64 9.32
C LEU A 150 -6.27 4.39 8.84
N SER A 151 -7.12 5.40 8.86
CA SER A 151 -8.49 5.32 8.33
C SER A 151 -8.50 5.03 6.82
N HIS A 152 -7.61 5.68 6.06
CA HIS A 152 -7.46 5.45 4.62
C HIS A 152 -6.97 4.03 4.32
N ILE A 153 -5.96 3.54 5.05
CA ILE A 153 -5.45 2.16 4.93
C ILE A 153 -6.56 1.15 5.26
N CYS A 154 -7.33 1.40 6.32
CA CYS A 154 -8.44 0.53 6.71
C CYS A 154 -9.51 0.45 5.61
N SER A 155 -9.84 1.58 4.98
CA SER A 155 -10.74 1.64 3.82
C SER A 155 -10.17 0.86 2.63
N GLY A 156 -8.89 1.05 2.31
CA GLY A 156 -8.20 0.31 1.24
C GLY A 156 -8.16 -1.20 1.48
N LYS A 157 -7.88 -1.62 2.71
CA LYS A 157 -7.94 -3.05 3.11
C LYS A 157 -9.33 -3.62 2.91
N SER A 158 -10.36 -2.90 3.37
CA SER A 158 -11.76 -3.33 3.20
C SER A 158 -12.13 -3.49 1.72
N HIS A 159 -11.69 -2.59 0.86
CA HIS A 159 -11.92 -2.67 -0.58
C HIS A 159 -11.25 -3.92 -1.19
N ILE A 160 -9.97 -4.14 -0.90
CA ILE A 160 -9.23 -5.30 -1.40
C ILE A 160 -9.84 -6.61 -0.87
N GLN A 161 -10.23 -6.66 0.40
CA GLN A 161 -10.88 -7.84 0.99
C GLN A 161 -12.22 -8.16 0.30
N LYS A 162 -13.03 -7.14 -0.01
CA LYS A 162 -14.27 -7.31 -0.77
C LYS A 162 -13.99 -7.82 -2.18
N SER A 163 -12.98 -7.29 -2.85
CA SER A 163 -12.56 -7.76 -4.16
C SER A 163 -12.10 -9.22 -4.11
N LEU A 164 -11.25 -9.59 -3.17
CA LEU A 164 -10.80 -10.97 -2.97
C LEU A 164 -11.95 -11.94 -2.67
N ALA A 165 -12.97 -11.49 -1.92
CA ALA A 165 -14.16 -12.27 -1.63
C ALA A 165 -14.99 -12.61 -2.89
N VAL A 166 -14.92 -11.76 -3.91
CA VAL A 166 -15.54 -12.00 -5.23
C VAL A 166 -14.63 -12.85 -6.12
N TRP A 167 -13.35 -12.54 -6.17
CA TRP A 167 -12.42 -13.15 -7.13
C TRP A 167 -12.07 -14.60 -6.78
N LYS A 168 -11.93 -14.96 -5.51
CA LYS A 168 -11.58 -16.33 -5.09
C LYS A 168 -12.65 -17.37 -5.51
N PRO A 169 -13.94 -17.16 -5.22
CA PRO A 169 -14.98 -18.09 -5.67
C PRO A 169 -15.06 -18.20 -7.20
N GLU A 170 -14.85 -17.11 -7.92
CA GLU A 170 -14.91 -17.13 -9.38
C GLU A 170 -13.71 -17.85 -10.00
N LEU A 171 -12.52 -17.82 -9.37
CA LEU A 171 -11.40 -18.67 -9.75
C LEU A 171 -11.73 -20.15 -9.53
N GLU A 172 -12.37 -20.51 -8.42
CA GLU A 172 -12.80 -21.88 -8.15
C GLU A 172 -13.83 -22.32 -9.20
N ARG A 173 -14.80 -21.47 -9.51
CA ARG A 173 -15.78 -21.70 -10.58
C ARG A 173 -15.10 -21.89 -11.93
N TYR A 174 -14.16 -21.01 -12.30
CA TYR A 174 -13.39 -21.13 -13.54
C TYR A 174 -12.61 -22.46 -13.61
N THR A 175 -11.92 -22.82 -12.53
CA THR A 175 -11.16 -24.08 -12.48
C THR A 175 -12.08 -25.29 -12.57
N GLY A 176 -13.25 -25.25 -11.96
CA GLY A 176 -14.30 -26.26 -12.07
C GLY A 176 -14.80 -26.42 -13.52
N LEU A 177 -15.12 -25.31 -14.19
CA LEU A 177 -15.53 -25.31 -15.60
C LEU A 177 -14.45 -25.93 -16.50
N VAL A 178 -13.19 -25.56 -16.30
CA VAL A 178 -12.06 -26.11 -17.08
C VAL A 178 -11.92 -27.61 -16.85
N GLN A 179 -12.10 -28.09 -15.61
CA GLN A 179 -12.07 -29.53 -15.30
C GLN A 179 -13.25 -30.27 -15.95
N GLN A 180 -14.46 -29.73 -15.89
CA GLN A 180 -15.64 -30.30 -16.53
C GLN A 180 -15.48 -30.35 -18.05
N ILE A 181 -15.00 -29.29 -18.68
CA ILE A 181 -14.71 -29.25 -20.12
C ILE A 181 -13.70 -30.33 -20.50
N LYS A 182 -12.62 -30.49 -19.72
CA LYS A 182 -11.62 -31.55 -19.96
C LYS A 182 -12.20 -32.93 -19.80
N ALA A 183 -12.99 -33.17 -18.75
CA ALA A 183 -13.63 -34.47 -18.50
C ALA A 183 -14.61 -34.84 -19.63
N LYS A 184 -15.57 -33.95 -19.94
CA LYS A 184 -16.56 -34.20 -21.02
C LYS A 184 -15.91 -34.30 -22.39
N SER A 185 -14.85 -33.52 -22.66
CA SER A 185 -14.08 -33.63 -23.91
C SER A 185 -13.37 -34.98 -24.04
N LYS A 186 -12.84 -35.51 -22.91
CA LYS A 186 -12.22 -36.84 -22.88
C LYS A 186 -13.29 -37.92 -23.13
N GLU A 187 -14.44 -37.86 -22.42
CA GLU A 187 -15.56 -38.77 -22.60
C GLU A 187 -16.07 -38.77 -24.05
N ARG A 188 -16.27 -37.56 -24.61
CA ARG A 188 -16.67 -37.44 -26.02
C ARG A 188 -15.67 -38.08 -26.99
N LYS A 189 -14.36 -37.89 -26.77
CA LYS A 189 -13.28 -38.49 -27.60
C LYS A 189 -13.32 -40.02 -27.52
N THR A 190 -13.54 -40.59 -26.34
CA THR A 190 -13.64 -42.06 -26.17
C THR A 190 -14.86 -42.62 -26.88
N LEU A 191 -16.02 -41.94 -26.74
CA LEU A 191 -17.25 -42.40 -27.44
C LEU A 191 -17.16 -42.24 -28.96
N VAL A 192 -16.48 -41.22 -29.47
CA VAL A 192 -16.20 -41.06 -30.91
C VAL A 192 -15.27 -42.17 -31.40
N ALA A 193 -14.25 -42.57 -30.64
CA ALA A 193 -13.37 -43.68 -30.98
C ALA A 193 -14.14 -45.00 -30.98
N GLU A 194 -14.94 -45.28 -29.94
CA GLU A 194 -15.82 -46.45 -29.85
C GLU A 194 -16.75 -46.51 -31.04
N LYS A 195 -17.37 -45.39 -31.41
CA LYS A 195 -18.29 -45.35 -32.56
C LYS A 195 -17.59 -45.64 -33.88
N LYS A 196 -16.31 -45.30 -34.05
CA LYS A 196 -15.50 -45.59 -35.24
C LYS A 196 -15.13 -47.08 -35.36
N GLU A 197 -14.84 -47.71 -34.22
CA GLU A 197 -14.44 -49.14 -34.17
C GLU A 197 -15.64 -50.09 -34.24
N LEU A 198 -16.86 -49.59 -33.99
CA LEU A 198 -18.06 -50.40 -33.95
C LEU A 198 -18.45 -50.85 -35.37
N PRO A 199 -18.73 -52.12 -35.57
CA PRO A 199 -19.21 -52.63 -36.86
C PRO A 199 -20.55 -52.02 -37.27
N ILE A 200 -20.73 -51.77 -38.57
CA ILE A 200 -21.88 -51.04 -39.17
C ILE A 200 -23.23 -51.68 -38.84
N TYR A 201 -23.29 -52.97 -38.63
CA TYR A 201 -24.53 -53.69 -38.32
C TYR A 201 -25.09 -53.45 -36.90
N HIS A 202 -24.34 -52.80 -36.01
CA HIS A 202 -24.84 -52.42 -34.69
C HIS A 202 -25.58 -51.07 -34.68
N VAL A 203 -26.57 -50.93 -35.55
CA VAL A 203 -27.33 -49.68 -35.81
C VAL A 203 -27.89 -49.03 -34.54
N LYS A 204 -28.47 -49.84 -33.62
CA LYS A 204 -29.03 -49.32 -32.37
C LYS A 204 -27.96 -48.66 -31.49
N ARG A 205 -26.78 -49.29 -31.38
CA ARG A 205 -25.67 -48.77 -30.57
C ARG A 205 -25.03 -47.54 -31.24
N HIS A 206 -24.92 -47.53 -32.58
CA HIS A 206 -24.50 -46.36 -33.33
C HIS A 206 -25.40 -45.14 -33.10
N LYS A 207 -26.72 -45.34 -33.07
CA LYS A 207 -27.69 -44.26 -32.79
C LYS A 207 -27.56 -43.78 -31.35
N ALA A 208 -27.46 -44.67 -30.35
CA ALA A 208 -27.28 -44.31 -28.96
C ALA A 208 -25.99 -43.52 -28.72
N LEU A 209 -24.86 -43.97 -29.30
CA LEU A 209 -23.59 -43.25 -29.23
C LEU A 209 -23.67 -41.87 -29.92
N ALA A 210 -24.39 -41.80 -31.06
CA ALA A 210 -24.57 -40.53 -31.76
C ALA A 210 -25.36 -39.51 -30.92
N VAL A 211 -26.43 -39.94 -30.26
CA VAL A 211 -27.20 -39.05 -29.34
C VAL A 211 -26.34 -38.63 -28.18
N ARG A 212 -25.63 -39.53 -27.53
CA ARG A 212 -24.76 -39.18 -26.41
C ARG A 212 -23.60 -38.22 -26.79
N ILE A 213 -23.02 -38.42 -27.99
CA ILE A 213 -22.00 -37.51 -28.53
C ILE A 213 -22.58 -36.12 -28.81
N ALA A 214 -23.82 -36.05 -29.31
CA ALA A 214 -24.53 -34.80 -29.55
C ALA A 214 -24.80 -34.06 -28.23
N GLU A 215 -25.34 -34.74 -27.22
CA GLU A 215 -25.55 -34.19 -25.86
C GLU A 215 -24.25 -33.64 -25.26
N LEU A 216 -23.17 -34.44 -25.32
CA LEU A 216 -21.86 -33.98 -24.82
C LEU A 216 -21.29 -32.80 -25.61
N THR A 217 -21.67 -32.67 -26.87
CA THR A 217 -21.21 -31.54 -27.69
C THR A 217 -21.94 -30.27 -27.29
N GLU A 218 -23.25 -30.35 -27.10
CA GLU A 218 -24.08 -29.25 -26.60
C GLU A 218 -23.62 -28.81 -25.19
N ASP A 219 -23.47 -29.74 -24.28
CA ASP A 219 -22.92 -29.51 -22.94
C ASP A 219 -21.55 -28.81 -23.00
N LEU A 220 -20.67 -29.20 -23.91
CA LEU A 220 -19.34 -28.59 -24.07
C LEU A 220 -19.42 -27.15 -24.61
N GLU A 221 -20.40 -26.89 -25.49
CA GLU A 221 -20.62 -25.53 -26.00
C GLU A 221 -21.17 -24.63 -24.90
N GLU A 222 -22.10 -25.09 -24.10
CA GLU A 222 -22.62 -24.36 -22.94
C GLU A 222 -21.51 -24.04 -21.93
N LEU A 223 -20.71 -25.04 -21.52
CA LEU A 223 -19.61 -24.84 -20.59
C LEU A 223 -18.53 -23.89 -21.14
N ARG A 224 -18.27 -23.92 -22.44
CA ARG A 224 -17.34 -22.97 -23.09
C ARG A 224 -17.91 -21.58 -23.11
N PHE A 225 -19.19 -21.44 -23.35
CA PHE A 225 -19.88 -20.16 -23.32
C PHE A 225 -19.85 -19.56 -21.89
N GLU A 226 -20.17 -20.37 -20.86
CA GLU A 226 -20.05 -19.93 -19.48
C GLU A 226 -18.62 -19.50 -19.12
N LYS A 227 -17.61 -20.28 -19.59
CA LYS A 227 -16.22 -19.93 -19.41
C LYS A 227 -15.88 -18.59 -20.07
N ALA A 228 -16.35 -18.37 -21.30
CA ALA A 228 -16.11 -17.13 -22.04
C ALA A 228 -16.77 -15.92 -21.34
N LEU A 229 -18.02 -16.10 -20.88
CA LEU A 229 -18.74 -15.08 -20.10
C LEU A 229 -17.99 -14.69 -18.82
N LEU A 230 -17.42 -15.67 -18.13
CA LEU A 230 -16.64 -15.45 -16.92
C LEU A 230 -15.34 -14.68 -17.22
N LEU A 231 -14.64 -15.03 -18.29
CA LEU A 231 -13.45 -14.29 -18.74
C LEU A 231 -13.79 -12.86 -19.15
N GLN A 232 -14.90 -12.65 -19.86
CA GLN A 232 -15.37 -11.32 -20.24
C GLN A 232 -15.73 -10.45 -19.02
N LYS A 233 -16.36 -11.05 -17.99
CA LYS A 233 -16.69 -10.35 -16.73
C LYS A 233 -15.47 -9.74 -16.06
N PHE A 234 -14.31 -10.37 -16.17
CA PHE A 234 -13.04 -9.91 -15.58
C PHE A 234 -12.10 -9.28 -16.62
N GLU A 235 -12.59 -8.98 -17.81
CA GLU A 235 -11.82 -8.35 -18.90
C GLU A 235 -10.56 -9.13 -19.32
N TYR A 236 -10.60 -10.46 -19.18
CA TYR A 236 -9.53 -11.32 -19.65
C TYR A 236 -9.72 -11.70 -21.12
N ALA A 237 -8.60 -11.95 -21.80
CA ALA A 237 -8.62 -12.51 -23.15
C ALA A 237 -9.20 -13.93 -23.14
N GLU A 238 -9.79 -14.37 -24.24
CA GLU A 238 -10.45 -15.69 -24.35
C GLU A 238 -9.50 -16.87 -24.12
N ASP A 239 -8.22 -16.69 -24.39
CA ASP A 239 -7.13 -17.65 -24.17
C ASP A 239 -6.52 -17.59 -22.76
N ALA A 240 -6.95 -16.63 -21.94
CA ALA A 240 -6.45 -16.49 -20.58
C ALA A 240 -6.74 -17.73 -19.74
N GLY A 241 -5.71 -18.20 -19.06
CA GLY A 241 -5.80 -19.37 -18.19
C GLY A 241 -6.05 -19.00 -16.72
N ALA A 242 -6.26 -20.02 -15.90
CA ALA A 242 -6.37 -19.87 -14.45
C ALA A 242 -5.19 -19.14 -13.81
N GLU A 243 -4.04 -19.12 -14.47
CA GLU A 243 -2.84 -18.41 -14.00
C GLU A 243 -3.03 -16.89 -13.95
N ALA A 244 -3.78 -16.32 -14.89
CA ALA A 244 -4.07 -14.89 -14.89
C ALA A 244 -4.85 -14.50 -13.62
N PHE A 245 -5.92 -15.25 -13.31
CA PHE A 245 -6.68 -15.06 -12.07
C PHE A 245 -5.82 -15.22 -10.81
N ARG A 246 -4.99 -16.28 -10.76
CA ARG A 246 -4.09 -16.52 -9.62
C ARG A 246 -3.09 -15.40 -9.44
N LYS A 247 -2.54 -14.88 -10.54
CA LYS A 247 -1.59 -13.77 -10.50
C LYS A 247 -2.23 -12.50 -9.96
N ASP A 248 -3.45 -12.19 -10.37
CA ASP A 248 -4.15 -11.00 -9.91
C ASP A 248 -4.59 -11.15 -8.44
N ILE A 249 -5.09 -12.33 -8.04
CA ILE A 249 -5.36 -12.63 -6.63
C ILE A 249 -4.10 -12.53 -5.79
N ALA A 250 -2.98 -13.12 -6.23
CA ALA A 250 -1.71 -13.03 -5.52
C ALA A 250 -1.21 -11.58 -5.41
N THR A 251 -1.46 -10.76 -6.44
CA THR A 251 -1.13 -9.34 -6.41
C THR A 251 -1.98 -8.59 -5.38
N MET A 252 -3.29 -8.87 -5.32
CA MET A 252 -4.19 -8.30 -4.32
C MET A 252 -3.80 -8.73 -2.90
N GLU A 253 -3.46 -10.00 -2.69
CA GLU A 253 -2.99 -10.52 -1.40
C GLU A 253 -1.65 -9.88 -0.98
N ALA A 254 -0.73 -9.72 -1.92
CA ALA A 254 0.52 -9.02 -1.67
C ALA A 254 0.30 -7.55 -1.31
N CYS A 255 -0.67 -6.89 -1.95
CA CYS A 255 -1.09 -5.54 -1.60
C CYS A 255 -1.70 -5.46 -0.21
N LEU A 256 -2.59 -6.40 0.12
CA LEU A 256 -3.18 -6.48 1.45
C LEU A 256 -2.11 -6.60 2.53
N LYS A 257 -1.15 -7.51 2.34
CA LYS A 257 -0.02 -7.68 3.27
C LYS A 257 0.84 -6.43 3.40
N LYS A 258 1.04 -5.69 2.31
CA LYS A 258 1.74 -4.40 2.35
C LYS A 258 0.96 -3.35 3.15
N LEU A 259 -0.37 -3.30 2.99
CA LEU A 259 -1.21 -2.40 3.77
C LEU A 259 -1.20 -2.76 5.26
N GLU A 260 -1.19 -4.04 5.61
CA GLU A 260 -1.06 -4.52 6.99
C GLU A 260 0.27 -4.10 7.63
N THR A 261 1.37 -4.25 6.91
CA THR A 261 2.67 -3.79 7.41
C THR A 261 2.75 -2.28 7.58
N ARG A 262 2.08 -1.52 6.72
CA ARG A 262 1.96 -0.06 6.86
C ARG A 262 1.11 0.34 8.06
N GLU A 263 -0.05 -0.30 8.20
CA GLU A 263 -0.92 -0.08 9.35
C GLU A 263 -0.16 -0.25 10.66
N GLN A 264 0.62 -1.34 10.76
CA GLN A 264 1.43 -1.60 11.94
C GLN A 264 2.49 -0.52 12.16
N LYS A 265 3.15 -0.05 11.09
CA LYS A 265 4.13 1.05 11.19
C LYS A 265 3.48 2.35 11.65
N TYR A 266 2.36 2.74 11.03
CA TYR A 266 1.66 3.96 11.42
C TYR A 266 1.08 3.89 12.84
N SER A 267 0.63 2.70 13.27
CA SER A 267 0.21 2.48 14.66
C SER A 267 1.36 2.74 15.63
N VAL A 268 2.54 2.18 15.37
CA VAL A 268 3.73 2.41 16.20
C VAL A 268 4.14 3.89 16.22
N GLU A 269 4.08 4.55 15.08
CA GLU A 269 4.43 5.99 15.01
C GLU A 269 3.36 6.86 15.69
N LEU A 270 2.09 6.45 15.64
CA LEU A 270 1.02 7.09 16.39
C LEU A 270 1.27 6.96 17.89
N ASP A 271 1.60 5.75 18.38
CA ASP A 271 1.90 5.52 19.79
C ASP A 271 3.09 6.36 20.27
N LYS A 272 4.14 6.46 19.45
CA LYS A 272 5.26 7.36 19.74
C LYS A 272 4.84 8.83 19.81
N ALA A 273 4.04 9.27 18.84
CA ALA A 273 3.56 10.66 18.83
C ALA A 273 2.67 10.96 20.05
N LEU A 274 1.87 9.99 20.50
CA LEU A 274 1.07 10.11 21.71
C LEU A 274 1.95 10.18 22.98
N THR A 275 3.01 9.36 23.05
CA THR A 275 3.96 9.42 24.17
C THR A 275 4.72 10.74 24.19
N GLU A 276 5.23 11.20 23.04
CA GLU A 276 5.88 12.52 22.93
C GLU A 276 4.93 13.66 23.30
N TYR A 277 3.66 13.56 22.91
CA TYR A 277 2.65 14.54 23.28
C TYR A 277 2.40 14.54 24.80
N ALA A 278 2.30 13.36 25.42
CA ALA A 278 2.12 13.23 26.85
C ALA A 278 3.32 13.78 27.65
N GLU A 279 4.55 13.50 27.17
CA GLU A 279 5.77 14.04 27.76
C GLU A 279 5.84 15.57 27.65
N LEU A 280 5.56 16.11 26.48
CA LEU A 280 5.53 17.55 26.26
C LEU A 280 4.42 18.23 27.06
N LYS A 281 3.28 17.55 27.21
CA LYS A 281 2.16 17.98 28.04
C LYS A 281 2.52 17.98 29.52
N ALA A 282 3.28 16.98 29.99
CA ALA A 282 3.80 16.96 31.37
C ALA A 282 4.73 18.15 31.63
N GLN A 283 5.63 18.48 30.66
CA GLN A 283 6.45 19.68 30.75
C GLN A 283 5.63 20.97 30.68
N ALA A 284 4.52 20.95 29.96
CA ALA A 284 3.59 22.07 29.87
C ALA A 284 2.81 22.32 31.18
N ALA A 285 2.77 21.36 32.09
CA ALA A 285 2.05 21.49 33.37
C ALA A 285 2.68 22.57 34.29
N ASP A 286 3.96 22.92 34.08
CA ASP A 286 4.65 23.96 34.82
C ASP A 286 4.22 25.37 34.40
N PHE A 287 3.50 25.52 33.31
CA PHE A 287 3.07 26.80 32.77
C PHE A 287 1.59 27.08 33.04
N ASP A 288 1.24 28.40 32.98
CA ASP A 288 -0.17 28.77 33.15
C ASP A 288 -1.06 28.16 32.07
N PRO A 289 -2.03 27.31 32.44
CA PRO A 289 -2.89 26.61 31.49
C PRO A 289 -3.74 27.57 30.63
N VAL A 290 -4.05 28.77 31.11
CA VAL A 290 -4.81 29.76 30.35
C VAL A 290 -3.97 30.41 29.27
N GLU A 291 -2.71 30.75 29.59
CA GLU A 291 -1.77 31.30 28.60
C GLU A 291 -1.42 30.27 27.51
N LEU A 292 -1.14 29.04 27.94
CA LEU A 292 -0.89 27.92 27.04
C LEU A 292 -2.07 27.67 26.12
N TYR A 293 -3.29 27.65 26.65
CA TYR A 293 -4.50 27.48 25.86
C TYR A 293 -4.67 28.57 24.82
N LYS A 294 -4.48 29.85 25.20
CA LYS A 294 -4.55 30.98 24.28
C LYS A 294 -3.50 30.88 23.17
N ALA A 295 -2.27 30.54 23.52
CA ALA A 295 -1.19 30.35 22.56
C ALA A 295 -1.53 29.22 21.55
N ARG A 296 -2.03 28.10 22.04
CA ARG A 296 -2.49 26.96 21.21
C ARG A 296 -3.62 27.36 20.27
N GLN A 297 -4.61 28.14 20.72
CA GLN A 297 -5.73 28.58 19.89
C GLN A 297 -5.30 29.48 18.73
N VAL A 298 -4.23 30.26 18.88
CA VAL A 298 -3.68 31.08 17.80
C VAL A 298 -2.93 30.23 16.77
N ILE A 299 -2.23 29.21 17.21
CA ILE A 299 -1.36 28.37 16.38
C ILE A 299 -2.15 27.26 15.68
N ARG A 300 -3.16 26.68 16.34
CA ARG A 300 -3.93 25.54 15.89
C ARG A 300 -4.49 25.66 14.45
N PRO A 301 -5.15 26.76 14.05
CA PRO A 301 -5.71 26.85 12.71
C PRO A 301 -4.65 26.78 11.61
N ALA A 302 -3.48 27.39 11.88
CA ALA A 302 -2.36 27.36 10.94
C ALA A 302 -1.77 25.95 10.82
N GLN A 303 -1.61 25.24 11.94
CA GLN A 303 -1.11 23.87 11.96
C GLN A 303 -2.09 22.87 11.35
N GLU A 304 -3.38 23.00 11.61
CA GLU A 304 -4.41 22.16 10.98
C GLU A 304 -4.46 22.38 9.47
N LYS A 305 -4.39 23.61 9.02
CA LYS A 305 -4.32 23.93 7.58
C LYS A 305 -3.04 23.37 6.95
N ALA A 306 -1.91 23.46 7.63
CA ALA A 306 -0.66 22.86 7.16
C ALA A 306 -0.76 21.33 7.08
N ALA A 307 -1.40 20.68 8.05
CA ALA A 307 -1.64 19.24 8.02
C ALA A 307 -2.58 18.83 6.86
N GLU A 308 -3.63 19.60 6.61
CA GLU A 308 -4.53 19.37 5.47
C GLU A 308 -3.78 19.54 4.14
N GLN A 309 -2.92 20.54 4.03
CA GLN A 309 -2.07 20.75 2.86
C GLN A 309 -1.10 19.61 2.64
N GLN A 310 -0.45 19.13 3.72
CA GLN A 310 0.45 17.97 3.65
C GLN A 310 -0.27 16.71 3.19
N LEU A 311 -1.50 16.47 3.64
CA LEU A 311 -2.32 15.37 3.17
C LEU A 311 -2.68 15.54 1.67
N GLU A 312 -3.06 16.74 1.25
CA GLU A 312 -3.36 17.05 -0.15
C GLU A 312 -2.14 16.84 -1.06
N ASP A 313 -0.98 17.36 -0.66
CA ASP A 313 0.27 17.23 -1.41
C ASP A 313 0.74 15.76 -1.49
N ALA A 314 0.58 15.01 -0.40
CA ALA A 314 0.97 13.61 -0.33
C ALA A 314 0.07 12.68 -1.16
N MET A 315 -1.21 13.00 -1.25
CA MET A 315 -2.20 12.18 -1.96
C MET A 315 -2.46 12.67 -3.40
N HIS A 316 -1.99 13.87 -3.75
CA HIS A 316 -2.31 14.58 -4.99
C HIS A 316 -3.82 14.80 -5.21
N GLU A 317 -4.59 14.63 -4.17
CA GLU A 317 -6.04 14.82 -4.14
C GLU A 317 -6.45 15.50 -2.84
N LYS A 318 -7.55 16.23 -2.87
CA LYS A 318 -8.10 16.81 -1.64
C LYS A 318 -8.54 15.71 -0.68
N PRO A 319 -8.14 15.78 0.59
CA PRO A 319 -8.55 14.79 1.57
C PRO A 319 -10.07 14.75 1.70
N SER A 320 -10.62 13.56 1.82
CA SER A 320 -12.06 13.36 2.02
C SER A 320 -12.51 14.08 3.29
N LEU A 321 -13.48 14.97 3.16
CA LEU A 321 -13.98 15.79 4.26
C LEU A 321 -14.53 14.93 5.40
N ILE A 322 -15.20 13.83 5.08
CA ILE A 322 -15.78 12.90 6.06
C ILE A 322 -14.65 12.21 6.84
N MET A 323 -13.63 11.71 6.15
CA MET A 323 -12.49 11.05 6.79
C MET A 323 -11.68 12.04 7.62
N LEU A 324 -11.53 13.27 7.14
CA LEU A 324 -10.82 14.33 7.88
C LEU A 324 -11.55 14.72 9.17
N LEU A 325 -12.87 14.85 9.13
CA LEU A 325 -13.68 15.11 10.32
C LEU A 325 -13.60 13.95 11.31
N SER A 326 -13.68 12.71 10.84
CA SER A 326 -13.50 11.53 11.68
C SER A 326 -12.11 11.50 12.32
N ALA A 327 -11.05 11.75 11.55
CA ALA A 327 -9.68 11.81 12.06
C ALA A 327 -9.49 12.95 13.08
N LYS A 328 -10.11 14.13 12.88
CA LYS A 328 -10.10 15.23 13.84
C LYS A 328 -10.79 14.84 15.16
N GLN A 329 -11.91 14.16 15.07
CA GLN A 329 -12.63 13.66 16.25
C GLN A 329 -11.82 12.62 17.02
N GLU A 330 -11.23 11.66 16.31
CA GLU A 330 -10.38 10.62 16.91
C GLU A 330 -9.13 11.24 17.55
N THR A 331 -8.48 12.18 16.88
CA THR A 331 -7.36 12.94 17.43
C THR A 331 -7.75 13.65 18.73
N SER A 332 -8.89 14.32 18.76
CA SER A 332 -9.37 15.00 19.98
C SER A 332 -9.64 14.02 21.12
N HIS A 333 -10.16 12.85 20.82
CA HIS A 333 -10.39 11.78 21.77
C HIS A 333 -9.08 11.22 22.33
N LEU A 334 -8.14 10.84 21.44
CA LEU A 334 -6.84 10.26 21.83
C LEU A 334 -5.99 11.21 22.68
N LEU A 335 -6.03 12.50 22.37
CA LEU A 335 -5.28 13.51 23.12
C LEU A 335 -6.01 14.03 24.37
N GLY A 336 -7.26 13.65 24.60
CA GLY A 336 -8.08 14.17 25.68
C GLY A 336 -8.38 15.67 25.56
N ALA A 337 -8.29 16.22 24.34
CA ALA A 337 -8.36 17.66 24.09
C ALA A 337 -9.68 18.28 24.53
N ASP A 338 -10.79 17.56 24.41
CA ASP A 338 -12.13 18.06 24.78
C ASP A 338 -12.28 18.30 26.29
N ALA A 339 -11.59 17.49 27.11
CA ALA A 339 -11.58 17.68 28.55
C ALA A 339 -10.73 18.88 28.95
N GLU A 340 -9.55 19.03 28.33
CA GLU A 340 -8.64 20.16 28.55
C GLU A 340 -9.25 21.49 28.12
N GLU A 341 -9.91 21.50 26.96
CA GLU A 341 -10.61 22.71 26.49
C GLU A 341 -11.74 23.14 27.42
N ARG A 342 -12.51 22.17 27.91
CA ARG A 342 -13.58 22.46 28.90
C ARG A 342 -12.98 23.05 30.18
N GLN A 343 -11.91 22.45 30.69
CA GLN A 343 -11.23 22.93 31.90
C GLN A 343 -10.61 24.33 31.69
N ALA A 344 -9.92 24.54 30.57
CA ALA A 344 -9.34 25.84 30.25
C ALA A 344 -10.41 26.93 30.11
N ARG A 345 -11.52 26.63 29.42
CA ARG A 345 -12.65 27.55 29.28
C ARG A 345 -13.29 27.89 30.64
N GLN A 346 -13.44 26.90 31.52
CA GLN A 346 -13.92 27.14 32.88
C GLN A 346 -13.00 28.06 33.66
N LEU A 347 -11.68 27.84 33.58
CA LEU A 347 -10.70 28.70 34.25
C LEU A 347 -10.73 30.12 33.70
N ILE A 348 -10.87 30.28 32.38
CA ILE A 348 -11.01 31.61 31.74
C ILE A 348 -12.27 32.31 32.24
N MET A 349 -13.41 31.61 32.28
CA MET A 349 -14.65 32.18 32.78
C MET A 349 -14.53 32.61 34.24
N HIS A 350 -13.92 31.78 35.08
CA HIS A 350 -13.70 32.09 36.49
C HIS A 350 -12.78 33.31 36.64
N ARG A 351 -11.67 33.40 35.94
CA ARG A 351 -10.77 34.56 35.96
C ARG A 351 -11.46 35.84 35.47
N ASN A 352 -12.27 35.76 34.41
CA ASN A 352 -13.02 36.90 33.92
C ASN A 352 -14.09 37.38 34.98
N GLN A 353 -14.75 36.46 35.67
CA GLN A 353 -15.66 36.79 36.75
C GLN A 353 -14.96 37.44 37.92
N GLU A 354 -13.79 36.94 38.31
CA GLU A 354 -12.97 37.56 39.35
C GLU A 354 -12.48 38.97 38.99
N GLN A 355 -12.00 39.13 37.74
CA GLN A 355 -11.62 40.44 37.23
C GLN A 355 -12.78 41.44 37.22
N TYR A 356 -13.98 40.96 36.85
CA TYR A 356 -15.19 41.78 36.88
C TYR A 356 -15.57 42.17 38.31
N ARG A 357 -15.57 41.21 39.25
CA ARG A 357 -15.81 41.48 40.69
C ARG A 357 -14.78 42.48 41.25
N ASN A 358 -13.50 42.34 40.92
CA ASN A 358 -12.45 43.21 41.37
C ASN A 358 -12.59 44.61 40.75
N SER A 359 -13.03 44.71 39.50
CA SER A 359 -13.29 46.03 38.87
C SER A 359 -14.48 46.76 39.50
N LEU A 360 -15.54 46.01 39.87
CA LEU A 360 -16.68 46.57 40.58
C LEU A 360 -16.32 47.01 42.01
N SER A 361 -15.48 46.24 42.70
CA SER A 361 -15.00 46.61 44.03
C SER A 361 -14.08 47.84 44.01
N LYS A 362 -13.27 48.00 42.97
CA LYS A 362 -12.45 49.22 42.75
C LYS A 362 -13.32 50.45 42.41
N ARG A 363 -14.35 50.27 41.58
CA ARG A 363 -15.30 51.36 41.29
C ARG A 363 -16.05 51.80 42.55
N LYS A 364 -16.48 50.87 43.41
CA LYS A 364 -17.13 51.20 44.70
C LYS A 364 -16.22 51.90 45.69
N ARG A 365 -14.88 51.69 45.63
CA ARG A 365 -13.89 52.38 46.46
C ARG A 365 -13.52 53.78 45.98
N ASN A 366 -13.67 54.05 44.69
CA ASN A 366 -13.31 55.30 44.05
C ASN A 366 -14.53 56.25 43.85
N ASP A 367 -15.71 55.89 44.39
CA ASP A 367 -16.92 56.71 44.34
C ASP A 367 -17.10 57.30 45.75
N PRO A 368 -16.69 58.60 46.01
CA PRO A 368 -16.73 59.19 47.32
C PRO A 368 -18.12 59.73 47.72
N GLU A 369 -19.15 59.50 46.91
CA GLU A 369 -20.49 59.98 47.18
C GLU A 369 -21.50 58.78 47.21
N ARG A 370 -21.44 57.98 48.29
CA ARG A 370 -22.60 57.26 48.85
C ARG A 370 -22.32 56.81 50.27
#